data_7addd27d85c80be0947b5fba980172a6
#
_entry.id   7addd27d85c80be0947b5fba980172a6
#
_cell.length_a   1.000
_cell.length_b   1.000
_cell.length_c   1.000
_cell.angle_alpha   90.00
_cell.angle_beta   90.00
_cell.angle_gamma   90.00
#
_symmetry.space_group_name_H-M   'P 1'
#
loop_
_entity.id
_entity.type
_entity.pdbx_description
1 polymer ?
#
loop_
_entity_poly.entity_id
_entity_poly.type
_entity_poly.pdbx_seq_one_letter_code
_entity_poly.pdbx_strand_id
1 'polypeptide(L)'
;LARQVNNAMTSTLKEQYQTTLTSGKEAVKSNVQSAYQNLKLSEAQYEQAKRSLELEEKTKQTNDRKLTAGLISQNAYQSATYSYESASVAKETAAMSLLQAQLAYQWAVDGLASTQ
;
A
#
# COMPACT_ATOMS: atom_id res chain seq x y z
N LEU A 1 8.01 -51.65 -26.59
CA LEU A 1 7.66 -50.43 -27.34
C LEU A 1 6.58 -49.64 -26.62
N ALA A 2 5.45 -50.24 -26.23
CA ALA A 2 4.40 -49.58 -25.48
C ALA A 2 4.88 -49.09 -24.13
N ARG A 3 5.75 -49.86 -23.48
CA ARG A 3 6.32 -49.48 -22.19
C ARG A 3 7.21 -48.23 -22.31
N GLN A 4 7.99 -48.15 -23.39
CA GLN A 4 8.87 -46.98 -23.63
C GLN A 4 8.04 -45.72 -23.92
N VAL A 5 6.96 -45.87 -24.68
CA VAL A 5 6.06 -44.74 -24.98
C VAL A 5 5.38 -44.26 -23.70
N ASN A 6 4.87 -45.18 -22.85
CA ASN A 6 4.28 -44.83 -21.57
C ASN A 6 5.29 -44.09 -20.66
N ASN A 7 6.53 -44.56 -20.57
CA ASN A 7 7.56 -43.93 -19.76
C ASN A 7 7.88 -42.53 -20.26
N ALA A 8 7.96 -42.36 -21.58
CA ALA A 8 8.21 -41.05 -22.19
C ALA A 8 7.06 -40.08 -21.92
N MET A 9 5.82 -40.53 -22.03
CA MET A 9 4.62 -39.73 -21.74
C MET A 9 4.57 -39.34 -20.28
N THR A 10 4.84 -40.26 -19.37
CA THR A 10 4.87 -40.00 -17.94
C THR A 10 5.92 -38.97 -17.58
N SER A 11 7.12 -39.07 -18.17
CA SER A 11 8.21 -38.11 -17.96
C SER A 11 7.82 -36.71 -18.46
N THR A 12 7.20 -36.62 -19.64
CA THR A 12 6.75 -35.36 -20.22
C THR A 12 5.65 -34.71 -19.35
N LEU A 13 4.68 -35.46 -18.87
CA LEU A 13 3.64 -34.95 -18.00
C LEU A 13 4.22 -34.46 -16.65
N LYS A 14 5.18 -35.19 -16.12
CA LYS A 14 5.85 -34.83 -14.88
C LYS A 14 6.62 -33.52 -15.05
N GLU A 15 7.34 -33.37 -16.15
CA GLU A 15 8.06 -32.11 -16.46
C GLU A 15 7.10 -30.95 -16.63
N GLN A 16 5.99 -31.13 -17.34
CA GLN A 16 4.99 -30.09 -17.51
C GLN A 16 4.38 -29.67 -16.17
N TYR A 17 4.09 -30.65 -15.31
CA TYR A 17 3.52 -30.39 -14.00
C TYR A 17 4.53 -29.59 -13.15
N GLN A 18 5.80 -29.95 -13.14
CA GLN A 18 6.85 -29.24 -12.42
C GLN A 18 7.03 -27.83 -12.95
N THR A 19 6.99 -27.65 -14.27
CA THR A 19 7.07 -26.32 -14.89
C THR A 19 5.89 -25.45 -14.47
N THR A 20 4.69 -26.00 -14.49
CA THR A 20 3.49 -25.27 -14.06
C THR A 20 3.55 -24.88 -12.59
N LEU A 21 4.02 -25.78 -11.72
CA LEU A 21 4.22 -25.49 -10.29
C LEU A 21 5.27 -24.40 -10.08
N THR A 22 6.41 -24.48 -10.78
CA THR A 22 7.49 -23.49 -10.69
C THR A 22 7.00 -22.12 -11.13
N SER A 23 6.29 -22.06 -12.27
CA SER A 23 5.71 -20.81 -12.77
C SER A 23 4.70 -20.22 -11.80
N GLY A 24 3.86 -21.06 -11.19
CA GLY A 24 2.89 -20.63 -10.18
C GLY A 24 3.58 -20.06 -8.94
N LYS A 25 4.63 -20.72 -8.46
CA LYS A 25 5.41 -20.22 -7.32
C LYS A 25 6.11 -18.91 -7.62
N GLU A 26 6.68 -18.78 -8.81
CA GLU A 26 7.33 -17.53 -9.25
C GLU A 26 6.32 -16.39 -9.36
N ALA A 27 5.13 -16.65 -9.87
CA ALA A 27 4.06 -15.65 -9.94
C ALA A 27 3.65 -15.18 -8.55
N VAL A 28 3.49 -16.10 -7.59
CA VAL A 28 3.16 -15.75 -6.20
C VAL A 28 4.28 -14.96 -5.56
N LYS A 29 5.55 -15.35 -5.78
CA LYS A 29 6.71 -14.58 -5.30
C LYS A 29 6.71 -13.17 -5.84
N SER A 30 6.45 -13.01 -7.14
CA SER A 30 6.37 -11.70 -7.79
C SER A 30 5.25 -10.86 -7.17
N ASN A 31 4.10 -11.47 -6.90
CA ASN A 31 2.98 -10.79 -6.25
C ASN A 31 3.34 -10.33 -4.84
N VAL A 32 4.06 -11.15 -4.07
CA VAL A 32 4.52 -10.79 -2.73
C VAL A 32 5.49 -9.61 -2.79
N GLN A 33 6.43 -9.63 -3.74
CA GLN A 33 7.39 -8.54 -3.91
C GLN A 33 6.69 -7.23 -4.28
N SER A 34 5.74 -7.28 -5.22
CA SER A 34 4.97 -6.11 -5.62
C SER A 34 4.14 -5.57 -4.46
N ALA A 35 3.48 -6.45 -3.71
CA ALA A 35 2.69 -6.07 -2.55
C ALA A 35 3.56 -5.45 -1.45
N TYR A 36 4.77 -5.98 -1.25
CA TYR A 36 5.72 -5.43 -0.28
C TYR A 36 6.17 -4.03 -0.67
N GLN A 37 6.53 -3.83 -1.95
CA GLN A 37 6.93 -2.52 -2.44
C GLN A 37 5.80 -1.51 -2.32
N ASN A 38 4.58 -1.92 -2.65
CA ASN A 38 3.40 -1.09 -2.52
C ASN A 38 3.12 -0.73 -1.06
N LEU A 39 3.31 -1.68 -0.15
CA LEU A 39 3.19 -1.46 1.29
C LEU A 39 4.19 -0.41 1.77
N LYS A 40 5.47 -0.52 1.36
CA LYS A 40 6.51 0.44 1.73
C LYS A 40 6.20 1.84 1.20
N LEU A 41 5.72 1.94 -0.03
CA LEU A 41 5.31 3.21 -0.61
C LEU A 41 4.15 3.82 0.17
N SER A 42 3.14 3.02 0.52
CA SER A 42 1.98 3.47 1.28
C SER A 42 2.36 3.91 2.69
N GLU A 43 3.30 3.23 3.34
CA GLU A 43 3.85 3.65 4.64
C GLU A 43 4.52 5.02 4.54
N ALA A 44 5.33 5.24 3.51
CA ALA A 44 6.01 6.51 3.29
C ALA A 44 5.02 7.64 3.03
N GLN A 45 4.00 7.38 2.23
CA GLN A 45 2.95 8.36 1.93
C GLN A 45 2.14 8.71 3.19
N TYR A 46 1.84 7.72 4.02
CA TYR A 46 1.14 7.95 5.28
C TYR A 46 1.98 8.81 6.23
N GLU A 47 3.27 8.50 6.37
CA GLU A 47 4.17 9.29 7.22
C GLU A 47 4.28 10.74 6.74
N GLN A 48 4.34 10.95 5.42
CA GLN A 48 4.37 12.29 4.85
C GLN A 48 3.08 13.04 5.12
N ALA A 49 1.93 12.40 4.94
CA ALA A 49 0.63 13.02 5.19
C ALA A 49 0.46 13.37 6.67
N LYS A 50 0.95 12.50 7.57
CA LYS A 50 0.95 12.73 9.01
C LYS A 50 1.78 13.95 9.40
N ARG A 51 2.99 14.08 8.83
CA ARG A 51 3.87 15.25 9.07
C ARG A 51 3.24 16.53 8.55
N SER A 52 2.64 16.48 7.38
CA SER A 52 1.96 17.64 6.79
C SER A 52 0.80 18.09 7.70
N LEU A 53 0.03 17.16 8.23
CA LEU A 53 -1.06 17.47 9.15
C LEU A 53 -0.53 18.10 10.44
N GLU A 54 0.56 17.60 10.99
CA GLU A 54 1.17 18.16 12.18
C GLU A 54 1.60 19.63 11.97
N LEU A 55 2.17 19.93 10.80
CA LEU A 55 2.53 21.30 10.44
C LEU A 55 1.30 22.19 10.30
N GLU A 56 0.25 21.69 9.64
CA GLU A 56 -0.99 22.44 9.47
C GLU A 56 -1.71 22.68 10.81
N GLU A 57 -1.62 21.74 11.75
CA GLU A 57 -2.15 21.92 13.10
C GLU A 57 -1.46 23.07 13.81
N LYS A 58 -0.14 23.15 13.73
CA LYS A 58 0.64 24.27 14.32
C LYS A 58 0.27 25.58 13.65
N THR A 59 0.14 25.59 12.34
CA THR A 59 -0.27 26.76 11.59
C THR A 59 -1.67 27.19 11.98
N LYS A 60 -2.59 26.26 12.15
CA LYS A 60 -3.95 26.54 12.59
C LYS A 60 -3.96 27.17 13.98
N GLN A 61 -3.20 26.62 14.92
CA GLN A 61 -3.10 27.19 16.27
C GLN A 61 -2.58 28.62 16.24
N THR A 62 -1.57 28.90 15.41
CA THR A 62 -1.03 30.24 15.22
C THR A 62 -2.11 31.17 14.64
N ASN A 63 -2.85 30.71 13.64
CA ASN A 63 -3.92 31.50 13.00
C ASN A 63 -5.08 31.75 13.95
N ASP A 64 -5.41 30.78 14.81
CA ASP A 64 -6.43 30.96 15.86
C ASP A 64 -6.07 32.13 16.78
N ARG A 65 -4.79 32.20 17.20
CA ARG A 65 -4.28 33.28 18.05
C ARG A 65 -4.29 34.62 17.32
N LYS A 66 -3.89 34.61 16.04
CA LYS A 66 -3.88 35.83 15.21
C LYS A 66 -5.29 36.36 14.97
N LEU A 67 -6.25 35.46 14.75
CA LEU A 67 -7.65 35.89 14.58
C LEU A 67 -8.16 36.53 15.85
N THR A 68 -7.94 35.91 16.99
CA THR A 68 -8.34 36.44 18.30
C THR A 68 -7.73 37.79 18.56
N ALA A 69 -6.45 38.00 18.16
CA ALA A 69 -5.73 39.25 18.31
C ALA A 69 -6.07 40.28 17.23
N GLY A 70 -6.89 39.94 16.25
CA GLY A 70 -7.26 40.81 15.14
C GLY A 70 -6.15 41.03 14.13
N LEU A 71 -5.17 40.11 14.05
CA LEU A 71 -4.02 40.24 13.19
C LEU A 71 -4.22 39.63 11.80
N ILE A 72 -5.27 38.83 11.58
CA ILE A 72 -5.63 38.29 10.27
C ILE A 72 -7.11 38.47 10.00
N SER A 73 -7.48 38.51 8.72
CA SER A 73 -8.87 38.61 8.30
C SER A 73 -9.57 37.28 8.46
N GLN A 74 -10.91 37.33 8.52
CA GLN A 74 -11.75 36.15 8.55
C GLN A 74 -11.56 35.28 7.31
N ASN A 75 -11.40 35.91 6.13
CA ASN A 75 -11.17 35.18 4.87
C ASN A 75 -9.83 34.45 4.90
N ALA A 76 -8.78 35.09 5.39
CA ALA A 76 -7.46 34.46 5.52
C ALA A 76 -7.51 33.28 6.51
N TYR A 77 -8.24 33.43 7.60
CA TYR A 77 -8.44 32.37 8.58
C TYR A 77 -9.19 31.17 7.97
N GLN A 78 -10.24 31.42 7.18
CA GLN A 78 -10.99 30.37 6.52
C GLN A 78 -10.13 29.61 5.53
N SER A 79 -9.27 30.31 4.76
CA SER A 79 -8.34 29.66 3.83
C SER A 79 -7.37 28.74 4.55
N ALA A 80 -6.85 29.20 5.70
CA ALA A 80 -5.95 28.39 6.55
C ALA A 80 -6.68 27.16 7.12
N THR A 81 -7.96 27.32 7.48
CA THR A 81 -8.78 26.21 7.97
C THR A 81 -9.00 25.17 6.88
N TYR A 82 -9.24 25.58 5.64
CA TYR A 82 -9.35 24.66 4.50
C TYR A 82 -8.06 23.87 4.29
N SER A 83 -6.91 24.50 4.43
CA SER A 83 -5.63 23.82 4.30
C SER A 83 -5.47 22.73 5.37
N TYR A 84 -5.87 23.04 6.60
CA TYR A 84 -5.87 22.07 7.69
C TYR A 84 -6.81 20.90 7.41
N GLU A 85 -8.04 21.19 7.00
CA GLU A 85 -9.04 20.17 6.67
C GLU A 85 -8.57 19.27 5.52
N SER A 86 -7.96 19.85 4.48
CA SER A 86 -7.40 19.11 3.34
C SER A 86 -6.29 18.17 3.79
N ALA A 87 -5.41 18.63 4.69
CA ALA A 87 -4.34 17.80 5.24
C ALA A 87 -4.90 16.64 6.08
N SER A 88 -5.97 16.90 6.84
CA SER A 88 -6.65 15.87 7.62
C SER A 88 -7.25 14.79 6.72
N VAL A 89 -7.94 15.18 5.65
CA VAL A 89 -8.50 14.24 4.66
C VAL A 89 -7.39 13.46 3.97
N ALA A 90 -6.30 14.13 3.61
CA ALA A 90 -5.16 13.48 2.97
C ALA A 90 -4.55 12.40 3.87
N LYS A 91 -4.44 12.66 5.17
CA LYS A 91 -3.97 11.67 6.14
C LYS A 91 -4.91 10.47 6.24
N GLU A 92 -6.22 10.71 6.30
CA GLU A 92 -7.22 9.64 6.34
C GLU A 92 -7.15 8.78 5.07
N THR A 93 -7.05 9.41 3.91
CA THR A 93 -6.92 8.71 2.63
C THR A 93 -5.65 7.86 2.60
N ALA A 94 -4.53 8.42 3.06
CA ALA A 94 -3.27 7.69 3.12
C ALA A 94 -3.35 6.51 4.11
N ALA A 95 -4.06 6.67 5.23
CA ALA A 95 -4.27 5.61 6.20
C ALA A 95 -5.09 4.45 5.61
N MET A 96 -6.13 4.78 4.83
CA MET A 96 -6.94 3.76 4.15
C MET A 96 -6.12 3.03 3.08
N SER A 97 -5.31 3.76 2.30
CA SER A 97 -4.42 3.17 1.30
C SER A 97 -3.39 2.24 1.97
N LEU A 98 -2.86 2.65 3.11
CA LEU A 98 -1.94 1.82 3.88
C LEU A 98 -2.61 0.53 4.37
N LEU A 99 -3.83 0.63 4.89
CA LEU A 99 -4.60 -0.53 5.33
C LEU A 99 -4.83 -1.50 4.17
N GLN A 100 -5.24 -0.99 3.00
CA GLN A 100 -5.42 -1.81 1.81
C GLN A 100 -4.13 -2.50 1.39
N ALA A 101 -3.01 -1.77 1.45
CA ALA A 101 -1.70 -2.32 1.10
C ALA A 101 -1.27 -3.40 2.09
N GLN A 102 -1.55 -3.23 3.38
CA GLN A 102 -1.28 -4.23 4.42
C GLN A 102 -2.09 -5.51 4.18
N LEU A 103 -3.37 -5.38 3.86
CA LEU A 103 -4.24 -6.52 3.57
C LEU A 103 -3.78 -7.24 2.31
N ALA A 104 -3.43 -6.50 1.26
CA ALA A 104 -2.94 -7.07 0.00
C ALA A 104 -1.63 -7.84 0.23
N TYR A 105 -0.74 -7.29 1.04
CA TYR A 105 0.52 -7.96 1.39
C TYR A 105 0.26 -9.25 2.17
N GLN A 106 -0.63 -9.19 3.15
CA GLN A 106 -0.98 -10.36 3.96
C GLN A 106 -1.58 -11.47 3.11
N TRP A 107 -2.48 -11.14 2.20
CA TRP A 107 -3.07 -12.12 1.28
C TRP A 107 -2.03 -12.72 0.34
N ALA A 108 -1.08 -11.91 -0.14
CA ALA A 108 0.00 -12.39 -1.00
C ALA A 108 0.91 -13.36 -0.24
N VAL A 109 1.24 -13.06 1.00
CA VAL A 109 2.04 -13.93 1.87
C VAL A 109 1.30 -15.25 2.17
N ASP A 110 0.01 -15.17 2.46
CA ASP A 110 -0.84 -16.35 2.67
C ASP A 110 -0.89 -17.22 1.42
N GLY A 111 -0.97 -16.60 0.24
CA GLY A 111 -0.92 -17.30 -1.03
C GLY A 111 0.42 -18.03 -1.23
N LEU A 112 1.53 -17.40 -0.85
CA LEU A 112 2.84 -18.02 -0.92
C LEU A 112 2.93 -19.24 0.03
N ALA A 113 2.43 -19.11 1.25
CA ALA A 113 2.41 -20.19 2.22
C ALA A 113 1.60 -21.39 1.73
N SER A 114 0.49 -21.14 1.01
CA SER A 114 -0.37 -22.22 0.51
C SER A 114 0.22 -22.96 -0.68
N THR A 115 1.25 -22.42 -1.36
CA THR A 115 1.94 -23.10 -2.46
C THR A 115 3.11 -23.96 -2.00
N GLN A 116 3.47 -23.89 -0.73
CA GLN A 116 4.48 -24.76 -0.12
C GLN A 116 3.82 -26.01 0.45
#